data_59108f312d702f28a2036bfc276c606e
#
_entry.id   59108f312d702f28a2036bfc276c606e
#
_cell.length_a   1.000
_cell.length_b   1.000
_cell.length_c   1.000
_cell.angle_alpha   90.00
_cell.angle_beta   90.00
_cell.angle_gamma   90.00
#
_symmetry.space_group_name_H-M   'P 1'
#
loop_
_entity.id
_entity.type
_entity.pdbx_description
1 polymer ?
#
loop_
_entity_poly.entity_id
_entity_poly.type
_entity_poly.pdbx_seq_one_letter_code
_entity_poly.pdbx_strand_id
1 'polypeptide(L)'
;MRSAIKVLVVDDSALTRQMLTRALSVDPAVEVVGTARTGVEAIEKTVALVPDVVTLDIEMPELTGIEALPHIIRSSTARVIMLSGVDDPDTTYQALDLGATDFIVKPAEGFASSIAELSDILLKKIKLAYRVRPESRMAVREAAPVVCDVQRPDGATAPPSRLVAIAASTGGPPALETVFSGLGSGLDAAYLVVQHLPKGFTSSLVRRLARTSDLAFVVAEDGMLVERDTAYVAPHGLHMKVTGRRTLRITLEDTPSVHGVRPAADPLFQSVAGAAGAQGIGVVLTGMGADGARGSRAIVDAGGMTIVQDEGSSVVWGMPGATVRTGAASHVAPLETIATEIRRGLRGVRVHE
;
A
#
# COMPACT_ATOMS: atom_id res chain seq x y z
N MET A 1 -20.49 -9.51 24.38
CA MET A 1 -20.05 -10.25 23.17
C MET A 1 -19.91 -9.22 22.06
N ARG A 2 -18.78 -9.17 21.34
CA ARG A 2 -18.67 -8.31 20.15
C ARG A 2 -19.58 -8.91 19.06
N SER A 3 -20.42 -8.09 18.42
CA SER A 3 -21.21 -8.53 17.27
C SER A 3 -20.29 -9.00 16.13
N ALA A 4 -20.71 -10.02 15.38
CA ALA A 4 -19.97 -10.46 14.19
C ALA A 4 -19.92 -9.33 13.15
N ILE A 5 -18.85 -9.29 12.36
CA ILE A 5 -18.66 -8.34 11.25
C ILE A 5 -19.60 -8.75 10.13
N LYS A 6 -20.55 -7.88 9.79
CA LYS A 6 -21.53 -8.11 8.72
C LYS A 6 -20.91 -7.86 7.36
N VAL A 7 -20.91 -8.87 6.50
CA VAL A 7 -20.31 -8.80 5.16
C VAL A 7 -21.37 -9.02 4.09
N LEU A 8 -21.41 -8.13 3.08
CA LEU A 8 -22.13 -8.32 1.83
C LEU A 8 -21.14 -8.81 0.77
N VAL A 9 -21.41 -9.97 0.16
CA VAL A 9 -20.57 -10.53 -0.90
C VAL A 9 -21.19 -10.22 -2.27
N VAL A 10 -20.45 -9.49 -3.12
CA VAL A 10 -20.92 -9.04 -4.44
C VAL A 10 -19.97 -9.56 -5.52
N ASP A 11 -20.51 -10.36 -6.44
CA ASP A 11 -19.78 -10.95 -7.58
C ASP A 11 -20.84 -11.51 -8.56
N ASP A 12 -20.65 -11.45 -9.86
CA ASP A 12 -21.63 -11.94 -10.84
C ASP A 12 -21.64 -13.49 -10.94
N SER A 13 -20.50 -14.12 -10.66
CA SER A 13 -20.35 -15.58 -10.64
C SER A 13 -21.03 -16.20 -9.41
N ALA A 14 -22.03 -17.04 -9.63
CA ALA A 14 -22.69 -17.78 -8.55
C ALA A 14 -21.72 -18.68 -7.78
N LEU A 15 -20.75 -19.27 -8.49
CA LEU A 15 -19.71 -20.12 -7.88
C LEU A 15 -18.81 -19.28 -6.95
N THR A 16 -18.32 -18.15 -7.43
CA THR A 16 -17.49 -17.24 -6.62
C THR A 16 -18.22 -16.78 -5.35
N ARG A 17 -19.49 -16.35 -5.47
CA ARG A 17 -20.30 -15.98 -4.30
C ARG A 17 -20.43 -17.10 -3.29
N GLN A 18 -20.72 -18.33 -3.77
CA GLN A 18 -20.85 -19.49 -2.89
C GLN A 18 -19.53 -19.82 -2.17
N MET A 19 -18.42 -19.73 -2.90
CA MET A 19 -17.09 -20.03 -2.39
C MET A 19 -16.64 -19.00 -1.36
N LEU A 20 -16.80 -17.69 -1.65
CA LEU A 20 -16.49 -16.62 -0.72
C LEU A 20 -17.36 -16.70 0.54
N THR A 21 -18.67 -16.96 0.39
CA THR A 21 -19.59 -17.15 1.53
C THR A 21 -19.12 -18.29 2.42
N ARG A 22 -18.77 -19.45 1.82
CA ARG A 22 -18.27 -20.60 2.58
C ARG A 22 -16.95 -20.32 3.27
N ALA A 23 -16.04 -19.64 2.58
CA ALA A 23 -14.74 -19.25 3.10
C ALA A 23 -14.86 -18.30 4.32
N LEU A 24 -15.75 -17.34 4.24
CA LEU A 24 -15.98 -16.38 5.33
C LEU A 24 -16.72 -16.98 6.52
N SER A 25 -17.61 -17.96 6.29
CA SER A 25 -18.39 -18.63 7.35
C SER A 25 -17.55 -19.54 8.27
N VAL A 26 -16.27 -19.76 7.95
CA VAL A 26 -15.35 -20.51 8.82
C VAL A 26 -15.00 -19.73 10.09
N ASP A 27 -15.04 -18.41 10.03
CA ASP A 27 -14.67 -17.54 11.14
C ASP A 27 -15.92 -16.99 11.85
N PRO A 28 -16.17 -17.36 13.13
CA PRO A 28 -17.36 -16.92 13.86
C PRO A 28 -17.40 -15.40 14.11
N ALA A 29 -16.33 -14.68 13.86
CA ALA A 29 -16.29 -13.23 13.96
C ALA A 29 -16.83 -12.52 12.70
N VAL A 30 -17.19 -13.29 11.64
CA VAL A 30 -17.69 -12.77 10.36
C VAL A 30 -19.04 -13.41 10.04
N GLU A 31 -20.01 -12.59 9.65
CA GLU A 31 -21.33 -13.01 9.22
C GLU A 31 -21.60 -12.50 7.80
N VAL A 32 -21.87 -13.39 6.86
CA VAL A 32 -22.33 -13.01 5.52
C VAL A 32 -23.83 -12.73 5.59
N VAL A 33 -24.20 -11.45 5.60
CA VAL A 33 -25.59 -10.98 5.73
C VAL A 33 -26.36 -11.02 4.42
N GLY A 34 -25.68 -11.19 3.29
CA GLY A 34 -26.29 -11.30 1.98
C GLY A 34 -25.29 -11.44 0.84
N THR A 35 -25.81 -11.69 -0.36
CA THR A 35 -25.04 -11.71 -1.60
C THR A 35 -25.73 -10.89 -2.67
N ALA A 36 -25.00 -10.30 -3.61
CA ALA A 36 -25.51 -9.60 -4.79
C ALA A 36 -24.76 -10.05 -6.05
N ARG A 37 -25.41 -9.94 -7.20
CA ARG A 37 -24.86 -10.36 -8.50
C ARG A 37 -24.62 -9.23 -9.49
N THR A 38 -25.12 -8.03 -9.19
CA THR A 38 -24.95 -6.82 -10.01
C THR A 38 -24.66 -5.63 -9.11
N GLY A 39 -24.13 -4.55 -9.69
CA GLY A 39 -23.90 -3.30 -8.97
C GLY A 39 -25.19 -2.68 -8.42
N VAL A 40 -26.32 -2.83 -9.14
CA VAL A 40 -27.63 -2.36 -8.70
C VAL A 40 -28.08 -3.08 -7.43
N GLU A 41 -28.06 -4.43 -7.45
CA GLU A 41 -28.37 -5.23 -6.26
C GLU A 41 -27.42 -4.91 -5.08
N ALA A 42 -26.14 -4.64 -5.38
CA ALA A 42 -25.17 -4.29 -4.36
C ALA A 42 -25.53 -3.00 -3.62
N ILE A 43 -25.96 -1.96 -4.35
CA ILE A 43 -26.40 -0.68 -3.79
C ILE A 43 -27.64 -0.88 -2.92
N GLU A 44 -28.68 -1.54 -3.46
CA GLU A 44 -29.93 -1.80 -2.75
C GLU A 44 -29.71 -2.60 -1.45
N LYS A 45 -28.94 -3.69 -1.54
CA LYS A 45 -28.67 -4.56 -0.39
C LYS A 45 -27.74 -3.91 0.63
N THR A 46 -26.84 -3.02 0.21
CA THR A 46 -26.01 -2.26 1.14
C THR A 46 -26.87 -1.35 2.02
N VAL A 47 -27.88 -0.69 1.44
CA VAL A 47 -28.81 0.16 2.19
C VAL A 47 -29.72 -0.69 3.10
N ALA A 48 -30.24 -1.82 2.58
CA ALA A 48 -31.20 -2.65 3.30
C ALA A 48 -30.57 -3.46 4.45
N LEU A 49 -29.36 -4.01 4.25
CA LEU A 49 -28.71 -4.93 5.18
C LEU A 49 -27.71 -4.25 6.13
N VAL A 50 -27.34 -3.01 5.82
CA VAL A 50 -26.36 -2.22 6.59
C VAL A 50 -25.11 -3.06 6.94
N PRO A 51 -24.37 -3.58 5.94
CA PRO A 51 -23.16 -4.34 6.19
C PRO A 51 -22.04 -3.45 6.73
N ASP A 52 -21.10 -4.04 7.48
CA ASP A 52 -19.87 -3.37 7.91
C ASP A 52 -18.84 -3.32 6.79
N VAL A 53 -18.79 -4.40 5.97
CA VAL A 53 -17.86 -4.56 4.85
C VAL A 53 -18.61 -5.08 3.63
N VAL A 54 -18.29 -4.54 2.45
CA VAL A 54 -18.73 -5.05 1.15
C VAL A 54 -17.51 -5.57 0.40
N THR A 55 -17.54 -6.82 -0.04
CA THR A 55 -16.61 -7.31 -1.07
C THR A 55 -17.26 -7.08 -2.42
N LEU A 56 -16.62 -6.35 -3.31
CA LEU A 56 -17.23 -5.86 -4.55
C LEU A 56 -16.38 -6.24 -5.76
N ASP A 57 -16.95 -7.08 -6.60
CA ASP A 57 -16.32 -7.41 -7.89
C ASP A 57 -16.29 -6.18 -8.80
N ILE A 58 -15.20 -6.04 -9.58
CA ILE A 58 -15.05 -4.95 -10.55
C ILE A 58 -15.93 -5.20 -11.76
N GLU A 59 -15.87 -6.39 -12.33
CA GLU A 59 -16.55 -6.75 -13.57
C GLU A 59 -17.89 -7.43 -13.27
N MET A 60 -18.98 -6.72 -13.53
CA MET A 60 -20.35 -7.22 -13.37
C MET A 60 -21.25 -6.70 -14.49
N PRO A 61 -22.31 -7.46 -14.88
CA PRO A 61 -23.29 -7.01 -15.84
C PRO A 61 -24.15 -5.85 -15.27
N GLU A 62 -24.79 -5.08 -16.14
CA GLU A 62 -25.70 -3.96 -15.90
C GLU A 62 -24.97 -2.74 -15.31
N LEU A 63 -24.43 -2.84 -14.12
CA LEU A 63 -23.67 -1.81 -13.43
C LEU A 63 -22.41 -2.45 -12.86
N THR A 64 -21.24 -2.00 -13.31
CA THR A 64 -19.93 -2.49 -12.85
C THR A 64 -19.67 -2.13 -11.39
N GLY A 65 -18.74 -2.83 -10.75
CA GLY A 65 -18.35 -2.50 -9.37
C GLY A 65 -17.73 -1.11 -9.24
N ILE A 66 -17.00 -0.65 -10.25
CA ILE A 66 -16.45 0.71 -10.27
C ILE A 66 -17.53 1.75 -10.28
N GLU A 67 -18.58 1.55 -11.09
CA GLU A 67 -19.73 2.46 -11.17
C GLU A 67 -20.58 2.41 -9.89
N ALA A 68 -20.77 1.23 -9.31
CA ALA A 68 -21.53 1.04 -8.07
C ALA A 68 -20.82 1.64 -6.83
N LEU A 69 -19.47 1.61 -6.80
CA LEU A 69 -18.66 2.01 -5.66
C LEU A 69 -18.97 3.41 -5.10
N PRO A 70 -19.04 4.49 -5.91
CA PRO A 70 -19.37 5.81 -5.39
C PRO A 70 -20.78 5.89 -4.79
N HIS A 71 -21.73 5.10 -5.29
CA HIS A 71 -23.08 5.02 -4.74
C HIS A 71 -23.10 4.33 -3.38
N ILE A 72 -22.40 3.20 -3.24
CA ILE A 72 -22.25 2.46 -1.98
C ILE A 72 -21.60 3.36 -0.91
N ILE A 73 -20.52 4.07 -1.27
CA ILE A 73 -19.78 4.94 -0.34
C ILE A 73 -20.64 6.12 0.13
N ARG A 74 -21.46 6.71 -0.75
CA ARG A 74 -22.34 7.84 -0.40
C ARG A 74 -23.53 7.41 0.45
N SER A 75 -24.06 6.20 0.23
CA SER A 75 -25.27 5.71 0.89
C SER A 75 -25.03 4.92 2.17
N SER A 76 -23.76 4.61 2.52
CA SER A 76 -23.44 3.76 3.66
C SER A 76 -22.10 4.10 4.31
N THR A 77 -21.89 3.56 5.51
CA THR A 77 -20.58 3.58 6.20
C THR A 77 -19.78 2.30 5.96
N ALA A 78 -20.27 1.39 5.12
CA ALA A 78 -19.59 0.13 4.80
C ALA A 78 -18.20 0.37 4.18
N ARG A 79 -17.20 -0.44 4.54
CA ARG A 79 -15.89 -0.45 3.92
C ARG A 79 -15.95 -1.34 2.70
N VAL A 80 -15.40 -0.87 1.59
CA VAL A 80 -15.43 -1.64 0.34
C VAL A 80 -14.05 -2.22 0.06
N ILE A 81 -13.99 -3.55 -0.11
CA ILE A 81 -12.81 -4.28 -0.59
C ILE A 81 -13.13 -4.73 -2.01
N MET A 82 -12.38 -4.22 -2.99
CA MET A 82 -12.56 -4.61 -4.38
C MET A 82 -12.01 -6.01 -4.64
N LEU A 83 -12.72 -6.76 -5.45
CA LEU A 83 -12.25 -8.03 -6.02
C LEU A 83 -11.87 -7.78 -7.48
N SER A 84 -10.59 -7.90 -7.83
CA SER A 84 -10.05 -7.56 -9.15
C SER A 84 -9.56 -8.80 -9.88
N GLY A 85 -9.68 -8.84 -11.20
CA GLY A 85 -8.94 -9.76 -12.05
C GLY A 85 -7.44 -9.45 -12.04
N VAL A 86 -6.61 -10.40 -12.49
CA VAL A 86 -5.13 -10.26 -12.50
C VAL A 86 -4.67 -9.17 -13.48
N ASP A 87 -5.46 -8.88 -14.51
CA ASP A 87 -5.03 -8.16 -15.70
C ASP A 87 -5.44 -6.67 -15.74
N ASP A 88 -6.07 -6.13 -14.69
CA ASP A 88 -6.50 -4.73 -14.65
C ASP A 88 -6.07 -3.96 -13.39
N PRO A 89 -4.76 -3.68 -13.26
CA PRO A 89 -4.25 -2.86 -12.17
C PRO A 89 -4.74 -1.41 -12.19
N ASP A 90 -4.94 -0.82 -13.36
CA ASP A 90 -5.27 0.60 -13.50
C ASP A 90 -6.71 0.85 -13.00
N THR A 91 -7.68 0.01 -13.35
CA THR A 91 -9.05 0.07 -12.80
C THR A 91 -9.07 -0.21 -11.30
N THR A 92 -8.21 -1.12 -10.82
CA THR A 92 -8.08 -1.38 -9.37
C THR A 92 -7.59 -0.13 -8.63
N TYR A 93 -6.61 0.60 -9.16
CA TYR A 93 -6.17 1.86 -8.56
C TYR A 93 -7.24 2.95 -8.64
N GLN A 94 -7.99 3.01 -9.74
CA GLN A 94 -9.14 3.91 -9.85
C GLN A 94 -10.17 3.66 -8.75
N ALA A 95 -10.43 2.39 -8.39
CA ALA A 95 -11.32 2.07 -7.28
C ALA A 95 -10.82 2.62 -5.94
N LEU A 96 -9.50 2.55 -5.67
CA LEU A 96 -8.93 3.16 -4.47
C LEU A 96 -9.14 4.68 -4.44
N ASP A 97 -9.02 5.36 -5.60
CA ASP A 97 -9.30 6.80 -5.73
C ASP A 97 -10.75 7.15 -5.46
N LEU A 98 -11.65 6.29 -5.89
CA LEU A 98 -13.08 6.42 -5.65
C LEU A 98 -13.47 6.07 -4.21
N GLY A 99 -12.51 5.70 -3.35
CA GLY A 99 -12.71 5.48 -1.92
C GLY A 99 -12.86 4.02 -1.50
N ALA A 100 -12.49 3.04 -2.34
CA ALA A 100 -12.33 1.67 -1.87
C ALA A 100 -11.25 1.61 -0.77
N THR A 101 -11.50 0.81 0.25
CA THR A 101 -10.58 0.68 1.40
C THR A 101 -9.35 -0.14 1.03
N ASP A 102 -9.53 -1.19 0.22
CA ASP A 102 -8.47 -2.10 -0.21
C ASP A 102 -8.93 -2.92 -1.43
N PHE A 103 -8.06 -3.77 -1.94
CA PHE A 103 -8.39 -4.70 -3.00
C PHE A 103 -7.75 -6.07 -2.81
N ILE A 104 -8.30 -7.07 -3.48
CA ILE A 104 -7.78 -8.44 -3.56
C ILE A 104 -7.82 -8.87 -5.02
N VAL A 105 -6.72 -9.46 -5.49
CA VAL A 105 -6.66 -10.03 -6.84
C VAL A 105 -7.22 -11.45 -6.79
N LYS A 106 -8.18 -11.74 -7.66
CA LYS A 106 -8.73 -13.07 -7.85
C LYS A 106 -7.66 -13.97 -8.48
N PRO A 107 -7.52 -15.23 -8.06
CA PRO A 107 -6.58 -16.17 -8.72
C PRO A 107 -7.00 -16.42 -10.17
N ALA A 108 -6.03 -16.40 -11.11
CA ALA A 108 -6.27 -16.57 -12.55
C ALA A 108 -6.73 -17.98 -12.95
N GLU A 109 -6.32 -19.03 -12.20
CA GLU A 109 -6.65 -20.43 -12.49
C GLU A 109 -7.01 -21.20 -11.23
N GLY A 110 -8.09 -22.00 -11.30
CA GLY A 110 -8.41 -23.02 -10.30
C GLY A 110 -8.76 -22.49 -8.92
N PHE A 111 -9.88 -21.78 -8.77
CA PHE A 111 -10.43 -21.33 -7.50
C PHE A 111 -10.36 -22.40 -6.37
N ALA A 112 -10.41 -23.68 -6.72
CA ALA A 112 -10.44 -24.78 -5.75
C ALA A 112 -9.12 -24.96 -4.97
N SER A 113 -7.96 -24.77 -5.59
CA SER A 113 -6.65 -24.92 -4.93
C SER A 113 -6.18 -23.69 -4.17
N SER A 114 -6.66 -22.51 -4.56
CA SER A 114 -6.25 -21.23 -3.98
C SER A 114 -7.24 -20.64 -2.97
N ILE A 115 -8.38 -21.33 -2.70
CA ILE A 115 -9.43 -20.81 -1.79
C ILE A 115 -8.93 -20.63 -0.37
N ALA A 116 -8.14 -21.55 0.15
CA ALA A 116 -7.67 -21.45 1.54
C ALA A 116 -6.79 -20.19 1.71
N GLU A 117 -5.88 -19.93 0.77
CA GLU A 117 -5.03 -18.74 0.79
C GLU A 117 -5.85 -17.44 0.60
N LEU A 118 -6.79 -17.46 -0.36
CA LEU A 118 -7.67 -16.32 -0.60
C LEU A 118 -8.55 -16.04 0.63
N SER A 119 -9.07 -17.10 1.28
CA SER A 119 -9.87 -17.00 2.49
C SER A 119 -9.11 -16.32 3.62
N ASP A 120 -7.88 -16.75 3.87
CA ASP A 120 -7.04 -16.20 4.91
C ASP A 120 -6.72 -14.71 4.66
N ILE A 121 -6.41 -14.36 3.42
CA ILE A 121 -6.14 -12.98 3.02
C ILE A 121 -7.42 -12.14 3.17
N LEU A 122 -8.55 -12.64 2.66
CA LEU A 122 -9.83 -11.95 2.69
C LEU A 122 -10.32 -11.73 4.12
N LEU A 123 -10.29 -12.77 4.98
CA LEU A 123 -10.66 -12.65 6.39
C LEU A 123 -9.80 -11.63 7.13
N LYS A 124 -8.49 -11.64 6.88
CA LYS A 124 -7.57 -10.65 7.45
C LYS A 124 -7.93 -9.24 6.99
N LYS A 125 -8.15 -9.03 5.69
CA LYS A 125 -8.51 -7.71 5.13
C LYS A 125 -9.87 -7.23 5.62
N ILE A 126 -10.89 -8.10 5.72
CA ILE A 126 -12.22 -7.76 6.28
C ILE A 126 -12.10 -7.29 7.73
N LYS A 127 -11.39 -8.06 8.58
CA LYS A 127 -11.19 -7.70 9.99
C LYS A 127 -10.43 -6.39 10.16
N LEU A 128 -9.52 -6.08 9.24
CA LEU A 128 -8.79 -4.82 9.22
C LEU A 128 -9.67 -3.68 8.71
N ALA A 129 -10.34 -3.86 7.57
CA ALA A 129 -11.24 -2.88 7.02
C ALA A 129 -12.32 -2.46 8.04
N TYR A 130 -12.87 -3.40 8.81
CA TYR A 130 -13.81 -3.12 9.89
C TYR A 130 -13.26 -2.16 10.97
N ARG A 131 -11.95 -2.18 11.21
CA ARG A 131 -11.29 -1.30 12.20
C ARG A 131 -10.99 0.10 11.67
N VAL A 132 -11.04 0.30 10.34
CA VAL A 132 -10.82 1.61 9.71
C VAL A 132 -11.93 2.56 10.09
N ARG A 133 -11.57 3.76 10.58
CA ARG A 133 -12.58 4.80 10.92
C ARG A 133 -13.18 5.35 9.62
N PRO A 134 -14.51 5.59 9.55
CA PRO A 134 -15.14 6.15 8.34
C PRO A 134 -14.56 7.50 7.91
N GLU A 135 -14.09 8.27 8.88
CA GLU A 135 -13.50 9.62 8.70
C GLU A 135 -12.11 9.60 8.05
N SER A 136 -11.43 8.44 8.06
CA SER A 136 -10.13 8.25 7.38
C SER A 136 -10.25 8.04 5.87
N ARG A 137 -11.45 8.22 5.28
CA ARG A 137 -11.64 8.17 3.82
C ARG A 137 -11.04 9.44 3.22
N MET A 138 -9.98 9.26 2.42
CA MET A 138 -9.43 10.38 1.64
C MET A 138 -10.54 10.95 0.76
N ALA A 139 -10.67 12.29 0.76
CA ALA A 139 -11.62 12.97 -0.12
C ALA A 139 -11.33 12.58 -1.57
N VAL A 140 -12.40 12.24 -2.30
CA VAL A 140 -12.33 11.92 -3.73
C VAL A 140 -11.65 13.09 -4.45
N ARG A 141 -10.42 12.88 -4.93
CA ARG A 141 -9.74 13.81 -5.82
C ARG A 141 -10.12 13.48 -7.26
N GLU A 142 -10.73 14.43 -7.96
CA GLU A 142 -10.88 14.33 -9.41
C GLU A 142 -9.48 14.31 -10.05
N ALA A 143 -9.09 13.16 -10.60
CA ALA A 143 -7.84 13.00 -11.32
C ALA A 143 -7.99 13.53 -12.74
N ALA A 144 -7.28 14.59 -13.07
CA ALA A 144 -7.11 15.01 -14.46
C ALA A 144 -6.20 14.00 -15.19
N PRO A 145 -6.51 13.59 -16.44
CA PRO A 145 -5.66 12.68 -17.19
C PRO A 145 -4.42 13.44 -17.71
N VAL A 146 -3.26 13.10 -17.19
CA VAL A 146 -1.98 13.54 -17.73
C VAL A 146 -1.24 12.31 -18.25
N VAL A 147 -0.98 12.29 -19.54
CA VAL A 147 -0.10 11.30 -20.19
C VAL A 147 1.32 11.78 -19.97
N CYS A 148 2.08 11.11 -19.11
CA CYS A 148 3.52 11.35 -18.97
C CYS A 148 4.28 10.15 -19.50
N ASP A 149 5.06 10.40 -20.52
CA ASP A 149 6.16 9.53 -20.94
C ASP A 149 7.24 9.61 -19.87
N VAL A 150 7.64 8.46 -19.31
CA VAL A 150 8.66 8.39 -18.26
C VAL A 150 10.02 8.64 -18.90
N GLN A 151 10.40 9.92 -19.05
CA GLN A 151 11.71 10.28 -19.52
C GLN A 151 12.72 10.17 -18.37
N ARG A 152 13.70 9.29 -18.51
CA ARG A 152 14.91 9.34 -17.69
C ARG A 152 15.65 10.64 -18.03
N PRO A 153 16.08 11.44 -17.04
CA PRO A 153 16.97 12.55 -17.32
C PRO A 153 18.28 11.96 -17.87
N ASP A 154 18.60 12.28 -19.12
CA ASP A 154 19.89 11.96 -19.72
C ASP A 154 20.99 12.78 -19.05
N GLY A 155 21.82 12.12 -18.25
CA GLY A 155 22.98 12.69 -17.61
C GLY A 155 23.30 11.96 -16.31
N ALA A 156 24.53 11.48 -16.13
CA ALA A 156 24.98 10.87 -14.89
C ALA A 156 24.82 11.89 -13.75
N THR A 157 23.75 11.74 -12.97
CA THR A 157 23.52 12.56 -11.79
C THR A 157 24.49 12.12 -10.68
N ALA A 158 24.99 13.07 -9.92
CA ALA A 158 25.87 12.76 -8.79
C ALA A 158 25.14 11.82 -7.78
N PRO A 159 25.87 10.96 -7.05
CA PRO A 159 25.24 10.08 -6.08
C PRO A 159 24.48 10.89 -5.03
N PRO A 160 23.34 10.38 -4.52
CA PRO A 160 22.57 11.06 -3.49
C PRO A 160 23.35 11.12 -2.17
N SER A 161 23.24 12.21 -1.42
CA SER A 161 23.84 12.31 -0.09
C SER A 161 22.97 11.63 0.97
N ARG A 162 21.71 11.37 0.68
CA ARG A 162 20.72 10.78 1.60
C ARG A 162 19.93 9.65 0.94
N LEU A 163 19.58 8.63 1.71
CA LEU A 163 18.68 7.56 1.30
C LEU A 163 17.41 7.56 2.14
N VAL A 164 16.26 7.57 1.47
CA VAL A 164 14.94 7.48 2.11
C VAL A 164 14.31 6.15 1.74
N ALA A 165 14.20 5.23 2.69
CA ALA A 165 13.51 3.95 2.51
C ALA A 165 12.06 4.07 2.99
N ILE A 166 11.09 3.73 2.15
CA ILE A 166 9.66 3.88 2.43
C ILE A 166 8.99 2.52 2.36
N ALA A 167 8.22 2.17 3.39
CA ALA A 167 7.46 0.94 3.49
C ALA A 167 5.97 1.23 3.57
N ALA A 168 5.15 0.52 2.78
CA ALA A 168 3.70 0.64 2.78
C ALA A 168 3.02 -0.69 2.37
N SER A 169 1.73 -0.86 2.73
CA SER A 169 0.93 -2.03 2.39
C SER A 169 -0.53 -1.64 2.14
N THR A 170 -1.50 -2.15 2.90
CA THR A 170 -2.92 -1.77 2.83
C THR A 170 -3.09 -0.27 3.04
N GLY A 171 -3.77 0.41 2.11
CA GLY A 171 -3.90 1.87 2.08
C GLY A 171 -2.63 2.59 1.61
N GLY A 172 -1.59 1.84 1.20
CA GLY A 172 -0.29 2.36 0.79
C GLY A 172 -0.29 3.21 -0.46
N PRO A 173 -0.91 2.80 -1.57
CA PRO A 173 -0.85 3.57 -2.82
C PRO A 173 -1.32 5.02 -2.67
N PRO A 174 -2.49 5.34 -2.10
CA PRO A 174 -2.88 6.72 -1.82
C PRO A 174 -1.95 7.43 -0.83
N ALA A 175 -1.44 6.71 0.18
CA ALA A 175 -0.52 7.30 1.15
C ALA A 175 0.82 7.70 0.49
N LEU A 176 1.36 6.85 -0.39
CA LEU A 176 2.56 7.16 -1.17
C LEU A 176 2.35 8.38 -2.07
N GLU A 177 1.19 8.50 -2.74
CA GLU A 177 0.86 9.70 -3.51
C GLU A 177 0.89 10.97 -2.66
N THR A 178 0.24 10.93 -1.50
CA THR A 178 0.22 12.07 -0.58
C THR A 178 1.63 12.47 -0.16
N VAL A 179 2.48 11.50 0.16
CA VAL A 179 3.87 11.77 0.55
C VAL A 179 4.67 12.34 -0.62
N PHE A 180 4.63 11.69 -1.79
CA PHE A 180 5.45 12.11 -2.93
C PHE A 180 4.98 13.41 -3.56
N SER A 181 3.68 13.71 -3.59
CA SER A 181 3.17 15.02 -4.03
C SER A 181 3.63 16.18 -3.15
N GLY A 182 3.95 15.90 -1.89
CA GLY A 182 4.46 16.89 -0.93
C GLY A 182 5.99 17.03 -0.89
N LEU A 183 6.75 16.12 -1.52
CA LEU A 183 8.22 16.14 -1.41
C LEU A 183 8.89 17.16 -2.33
N GLY A 184 8.55 17.17 -3.61
CA GLY A 184 9.26 17.96 -4.63
C GLY A 184 10.64 17.38 -4.98
N SER A 185 11.29 17.95 -5.99
CA SER A 185 12.65 17.60 -6.44
C SER A 185 13.73 18.49 -5.81
N GLY A 186 15.01 18.17 -6.06
CA GLY A 186 16.17 18.97 -5.61
C GLY A 186 16.55 18.78 -4.14
N LEU A 187 16.13 17.67 -3.52
CA LEU A 187 16.38 17.41 -2.10
C LEU A 187 17.69 16.63 -1.82
N ASP A 188 18.50 16.38 -2.86
CA ASP A 188 19.74 15.59 -2.76
C ASP A 188 19.55 14.21 -2.11
N ALA A 189 18.46 13.56 -2.45
CA ALA A 189 18.07 12.26 -1.91
C ALA A 189 17.63 11.30 -3.01
N ALA A 190 17.76 9.99 -2.73
CA ALA A 190 17.09 8.94 -3.48
C ALA A 190 16.07 8.23 -2.58
N TYR A 191 15.00 7.73 -3.21
CA TYR A 191 13.87 7.12 -2.53
C TYR A 191 13.77 5.64 -2.92
N LEU A 192 13.66 4.77 -1.94
CA LEU A 192 13.62 3.32 -2.11
C LEU A 192 12.29 2.82 -1.51
N VAL A 193 11.38 2.35 -2.36
CA VAL A 193 9.99 2.07 -1.96
C VAL A 193 9.72 0.58 -1.98
N VAL A 194 9.25 0.06 -0.86
CA VAL A 194 8.59 -1.25 -0.77
C VAL A 194 7.10 -1.02 -0.51
N GLN A 195 6.29 -1.36 -1.50
CA GLN A 195 4.85 -1.48 -1.38
C GLN A 195 4.47 -2.94 -1.60
N HIS A 196 3.76 -3.53 -0.63
CA HIS A 196 3.26 -4.90 -0.80
C HIS A 196 2.13 -4.91 -1.84
N LEU A 197 2.42 -5.45 -3.02
CA LEU A 197 1.52 -5.51 -4.17
C LEU A 197 1.47 -6.92 -4.76
N PRO A 198 0.35 -7.31 -5.34
CA PRO A 198 0.28 -8.48 -6.18
C PRO A 198 1.15 -8.34 -7.45
N LYS A 199 1.41 -9.49 -8.11
CA LYS A 199 2.13 -9.50 -9.39
C LYS A 199 1.39 -8.64 -10.44
N GLY A 200 2.15 -7.87 -11.22
CA GLY A 200 1.62 -7.00 -12.28
C GLY A 200 1.28 -5.57 -11.85
N PHE A 201 1.17 -5.28 -10.55
CA PHE A 201 0.73 -3.97 -10.05
C PHE A 201 1.84 -2.91 -9.90
N THR A 202 3.10 -3.31 -9.88
CA THR A 202 4.22 -2.39 -9.62
C THR A 202 4.34 -1.30 -10.68
N SER A 203 4.25 -1.66 -11.98
CA SER A 203 4.37 -0.70 -13.08
C SER A 203 3.26 0.34 -13.08
N SER A 204 2.02 -0.06 -12.76
CA SER A 204 0.89 0.87 -12.64
C SER A 204 1.05 1.82 -11.45
N LEU A 205 1.59 1.32 -10.30
CA LEU A 205 1.93 2.19 -9.18
C LEU A 205 3.00 3.23 -9.59
N VAL A 206 4.06 2.81 -10.28
CA VAL A 206 5.11 3.71 -10.78
C VAL A 206 4.52 4.81 -11.67
N ARG A 207 3.71 4.44 -12.68
CA ARG A 207 3.03 5.41 -13.55
C ARG A 207 2.14 6.39 -12.76
N ARG A 208 1.44 5.87 -11.76
CA ARG A 208 0.57 6.66 -10.91
C ARG A 208 1.34 7.70 -10.10
N LEU A 209 2.40 7.28 -9.39
CA LEU A 209 3.23 8.18 -8.59
C LEU A 209 3.95 9.24 -9.43
N ALA A 210 4.40 8.88 -10.65
CA ALA A 210 5.03 9.80 -11.59
C ALA A 210 4.11 10.94 -12.08
N ARG A 211 2.78 10.77 -11.98
CA ARG A 211 1.82 11.83 -12.35
C ARG A 211 1.67 12.91 -11.30
N THR A 212 2.03 12.64 -10.06
CA THR A 212 1.76 13.51 -8.92
C THR A 212 3.00 14.11 -8.29
N SER A 213 4.18 13.85 -8.86
CA SER A 213 5.46 14.29 -8.30
C SER A 213 6.46 14.65 -9.40
N ASP A 214 7.36 15.59 -9.12
CA ASP A 214 8.45 16.00 -10.00
C ASP A 214 9.67 15.04 -9.95
N LEU A 215 9.59 13.98 -9.15
CA LEU A 215 10.64 12.97 -9.05
C LEU A 215 10.55 11.97 -10.22
N ALA A 216 11.68 11.38 -10.61
CA ALA A 216 11.69 10.23 -11.50
C ALA A 216 11.24 8.98 -10.74
N PHE A 217 10.33 8.18 -11.33
CA PHE A 217 9.88 6.92 -10.76
C PHE A 217 10.22 5.77 -11.70
N VAL A 218 10.85 4.74 -11.15
CA VAL A 218 11.23 3.54 -11.92
C VAL A 218 10.92 2.27 -11.13
N VAL A 219 10.58 1.20 -11.83
CA VAL A 219 10.64 -0.14 -11.24
C VAL A 219 12.11 -0.49 -11.07
N ALA A 220 12.50 -0.90 -9.88
CA ALA A 220 13.89 -1.23 -9.59
C ALA A 220 14.34 -2.46 -10.38
N GLU A 221 15.52 -2.39 -10.98
CA GLU A 221 16.21 -3.50 -11.65
C GLU A 221 17.57 -3.75 -10.97
N ASP A 222 18.02 -5.00 -11.03
CA ASP A 222 19.30 -5.38 -10.42
C ASP A 222 20.47 -4.64 -11.06
N GLY A 223 21.40 -4.16 -10.22
CA GLY A 223 22.57 -3.41 -10.67
C GLY A 223 22.35 -1.93 -10.99
N MET A 224 21.08 -1.43 -11.01
CA MET A 224 20.81 0.00 -11.25
C MET A 224 21.62 0.90 -10.31
N LEU A 225 22.16 1.99 -10.84
CA LEU A 225 22.74 3.06 -10.02
C LEU A 225 21.63 3.79 -9.25
N VAL A 226 21.93 4.13 -8.00
CA VAL A 226 21.02 4.94 -7.18
C VAL A 226 21.36 6.41 -7.41
N GLU A 227 20.42 7.14 -8.02
CA GLU A 227 20.56 8.51 -8.45
C GLU A 227 19.67 9.45 -7.63
N ARG A 228 20.04 10.75 -7.59
CA ARG A 228 19.24 11.79 -6.94
C ARG A 228 17.87 11.93 -7.60
N ASP A 229 16.91 12.42 -6.82
CA ASP A 229 15.55 12.72 -7.26
C ASP A 229 14.84 11.57 -7.98
N THR A 230 15.29 10.34 -7.68
CA THR A 230 14.75 9.11 -8.25
C THR A 230 14.15 8.22 -7.16
N ALA A 231 12.94 7.73 -7.42
CA ALA A 231 12.23 6.77 -6.58
C ALA A 231 12.23 5.38 -7.25
N TYR A 232 12.87 4.43 -6.60
CA TYR A 232 12.99 3.03 -7.03
C TYR A 232 11.92 2.21 -6.32
N VAL A 233 10.96 1.66 -7.05
CA VAL A 233 9.90 0.83 -6.50
C VAL A 233 10.29 -0.64 -6.66
N ALA A 234 10.32 -1.37 -5.56
CA ALA A 234 10.69 -2.79 -5.55
C ALA A 234 9.71 -3.63 -6.40
N PRO A 235 10.20 -4.49 -7.31
CA PRO A 235 9.36 -5.37 -8.10
C PRO A 235 8.75 -6.47 -7.22
N HIS A 236 7.57 -6.97 -7.60
CA HIS A 236 6.97 -8.14 -6.97
C HIS A 236 7.89 -9.37 -7.09
N GLY A 237 7.97 -10.15 -6.02
CA GLY A 237 8.65 -11.44 -6.03
C GLY A 237 10.16 -11.39 -5.74
N LEU A 238 10.76 -10.20 -5.57
CA LEU A 238 12.17 -10.03 -5.22
C LEU A 238 12.32 -9.07 -4.03
N HIS A 239 13.30 -9.32 -3.16
CA HIS A 239 13.70 -8.35 -2.14
C HIS A 239 14.63 -7.32 -2.75
N MET A 240 14.34 -6.04 -2.56
CA MET A 240 15.20 -4.94 -2.96
C MET A 240 16.11 -4.53 -1.81
N LYS A 241 17.38 -4.37 -2.11
CA LYS A 241 18.42 -3.83 -1.21
C LYS A 241 19.23 -2.75 -1.91
N VAL A 242 19.96 -1.96 -1.15
CA VAL A 242 20.98 -1.06 -1.67
C VAL A 242 22.35 -1.52 -1.19
N THR A 243 23.34 -1.52 -2.09
CA THR A 243 24.73 -1.95 -1.83
C THR A 243 25.70 -0.89 -2.30
N GLY A 244 26.93 -0.94 -1.78
CA GLY A 244 27.98 0.03 -2.07
C GLY A 244 28.10 1.13 -1.02
N ARG A 245 29.14 1.97 -1.13
CA ARG A 245 29.37 3.13 -0.25
C ARG A 245 29.61 4.42 -1.03
N ARG A 246 30.47 4.39 -2.05
CA ARG A 246 30.73 5.54 -2.93
C ARG A 246 29.83 5.53 -4.15
N THR A 247 29.58 4.35 -4.69
CA THR A 247 28.65 4.12 -5.79
C THR A 247 27.57 3.19 -5.26
N LEU A 248 26.38 3.71 -5.08
CA LEU A 248 25.24 2.96 -4.58
C LEU A 248 24.51 2.27 -5.73
N ARG A 249 24.19 0.99 -5.55
CA ARG A 249 23.43 0.20 -6.53
C ARG A 249 22.28 -0.52 -5.89
N ILE A 250 21.23 -0.70 -6.65
CA ILE A 250 20.12 -1.60 -6.32
C ILE A 250 20.63 -3.04 -6.47
N THR A 251 20.25 -3.88 -5.53
CA THR A 251 20.42 -5.34 -5.59
C THR A 251 19.07 -5.98 -5.38
N LEU A 252 18.67 -6.88 -6.28
CA LEU A 252 17.44 -7.66 -6.19
C LEU A 252 17.78 -9.10 -5.83
N GLU A 253 17.12 -9.66 -4.80
CA GLU A 253 17.39 -11.00 -4.30
C GLU A 253 16.14 -11.87 -4.30
N ASP A 254 16.27 -13.09 -4.85
CA ASP A 254 15.27 -14.15 -4.76
C ASP A 254 15.54 -15.01 -3.51
N THR A 255 15.35 -14.40 -2.35
CA THR A 255 15.48 -15.07 -1.05
C THR A 255 14.08 -15.34 -0.43
N PRO A 256 13.97 -16.22 0.58
CA PRO A 256 12.67 -16.52 1.19
C PRO A 256 11.92 -15.28 1.67
N SER A 257 10.59 -15.33 1.60
CA SER A 257 9.71 -14.26 2.08
C SER A 257 9.99 -13.90 3.53
N VAL A 258 9.99 -12.61 3.85
CA VAL A 258 10.09 -12.06 5.20
C VAL A 258 8.70 -11.55 5.59
N HIS A 259 8.20 -11.92 6.77
CA HIS A 259 6.82 -11.66 7.19
C HIS A 259 5.74 -12.21 6.24
N GLY A 260 6.08 -13.23 5.44
CA GLY A 260 5.18 -13.81 4.43
C GLY A 260 5.03 -12.96 3.17
N VAL A 261 5.84 -11.91 2.97
CA VAL A 261 5.80 -11.02 1.80
C VAL A 261 7.16 -10.92 1.10
N ARG A 262 7.12 -10.65 -0.20
CA ARG A 262 8.28 -10.37 -1.04
C ARG A 262 7.85 -9.50 -2.24
N PRO A 263 8.32 -8.21 -2.29
CA PRO A 263 9.36 -7.59 -1.46
C PRO A 263 8.94 -7.40 0.00
N ALA A 264 9.94 -7.30 0.90
CA ALA A 264 9.75 -6.90 2.28
C ALA A 264 10.61 -5.67 2.61
N ALA A 265 10.13 -4.84 3.54
CA ALA A 265 10.78 -3.60 3.93
C ALA A 265 11.98 -3.82 4.87
N ASP A 266 11.92 -4.82 5.75
CA ASP A 266 13.02 -5.10 6.69
C ASP A 266 14.38 -5.30 5.98
N PRO A 267 14.51 -6.12 4.91
CA PRO A 267 15.76 -6.25 4.17
C PRO A 267 16.24 -4.94 3.53
N LEU A 268 15.31 -4.14 2.98
CA LEU A 268 15.64 -2.84 2.40
C LEU A 268 16.19 -1.88 3.47
N PHE A 269 15.46 -1.70 4.56
CA PHE A 269 15.83 -0.76 5.63
C PHE A 269 17.16 -1.13 6.27
N GLN A 270 17.42 -2.43 6.50
CA GLN A 270 18.72 -2.93 6.98
C GLN A 270 19.84 -2.59 6.01
N SER A 271 19.64 -2.72 4.70
CA SER A 271 20.62 -2.36 3.70
C SER A 271 20.89 -0.85 3.65
N VAL A 272 19.83 -0.03 3.79
CA VAL A 272 19.95 1.44 3.90
C VAL A 272 20.73 1.83 5.17
N ALA A 273 20.45 1.19 6.30
CA ALA A 273 21.23 1.40 7.54
C ALA A 273 22.71 1.14 7.33
N GLY A 274 23.07 0.05 6.64
CA GLY A 274 24.46 -0.32 6.34
C GLY A 274 25.14 0.60 5.32
N ALA A 275 24.42 1.06 4.30
CA ALA A 275 24.96 1.88 3.22
C ALA A 275 25.05 3.37 3.58
N ALA A 276 24.04 3.92 4.26
CA ALA A 276 23.89 5.34 4.53
C ALA A 276 24.21 5.74 5.98
N GLY A 277 24.18 4.81 6.93
CA GLY A 277 24.40 5.13 8.35
C GLY A 277 23.46 6.26 8.83
N ALA A 278 24.03 7.30 9.41
CA ALA A 278 23.29 8.48 9.89
C ALA A 278 22.58 9.30 8.77
N GLN A 279 22.86 9.02 7.50
CA GLN A 279 22.21 9.65 6.36
C GLN A 279 20.98 8.87 5.87
N GLY A 280 20.64 7.74 6.51
CA GLY A 280 19.47 6.93 6.20
C GLY A 280 18.22 7.45 6.91
N ILE A 281 17.11 7.50 6.17
CA ILE A 281 15.77 7.81 6.71
C ILE A 281 14.85 6.64 6.39
N GLY A 282 14.21 6.07 7.42
CA GLY A 282 13.12 5.12 7.27
C GLY A 282 11.77 5.82 7.34
N VAL A 283 10.83 5.41 6.52
CA VAL A 283 9.44 5.89 6.56
C VAL A 283 8.52 4.69 6.56
N VAL A 284 7.69 4.56 7.59
CA VAL A 284 6.73 3.46 7.70
C VAL A 284 5.32 4.03 7.63
N LEU A 285 4.64 3.74 6.53
CA LEU A 285 3.27 4.17 6.25
C LEU A 285 2.28 3.05 6.61
N THR A 286 1.00 3.37 6.44
CA THR A 286 -0.12 2.45 6.64
C THR A 286 0.15 1.07 6.04
N GLY A 287 -0.17 0.03 6.78
CA GLY A 287 0.02 -1.34 6.33
C GLY A 287 -0.22 -2.37 7.41
N MET A 288 -0.48 -3.59 6.99
CA MET A 288 -0.72 -4.74 7.84
C MET A 288 0.59 -5.40 8.28
N GLY A 289 0.61 -5.93 9.50
CA GLY A 289 1.73 -6.74 9.99
C GLY A 289 2.78 -5.92 10.73
N ALA A 290 4.05 -6.33 10.61
CA ALA A 290 5.17 -5.74 11.34
C ALA A 290 6.42 -5.55 10.46
N ASP A 291 6.27 -5.67 9.13
CA ASP A 291 7.37 -5.46 8.19
C ASP A 291 7.85 -4.01 8.27
N GLY A 292 9.15 -3.80 8.18
CA GLY A 292 9.81 -2.51 8.38
C GLY A 292 10.15 -2.17 9.84
N ALA A 293 9.59 -2.87 10.84
CA ALA A 293 9.83 -2.54 12.25
C ALA A 293 11.26 -2.86 12.69
N ARG A 294 11.79 -4.03 12.29
CA ARG A 294 13.19 -4.41 12.57
C ARG A 294 14.18 -3.58 11.77
N GLY A 295 13.83 -3.33 10.50
CA GLY A 295 14.64 -2.48 9.64
C GLY A 295 14.70 -1.03 10.12
N SER A 296 13.59 -0.48 10.64
CA SER A 296 13.56 0.83 11.28
C SER A 296 14.51 0.90 12.49
N ARG A 297 14.54 -0.16 13.32
CA ARG A 297 15.47 -0.24 14.43
C ARG A 297 16.92 -0.20 13.94
N ALA A 298 17.25 -0.94 12.87
CA ALA A 298 18.57 -0.91 12.28
C ALA A 298 18.99 0.48 11.77
N ILE A 299 18.05 1.24 11.16
CA ILE A 299 18.31 2.63 10.73
C ILE A 299 18.63 3.52 11.93
N VAL A 300 17.84 3.44 13.01
CA VAL A 300 18.06 4.25 14.21
C VAL A 300 19.37 3.87 14.89
N ASP A 301 19.68 2.57 15.00
CA ASP A 301 20.94 2.09 15.57
C ASP A 301 22.18 2.52 14.76
N ALA A 302 22.02 2.74 13.45
CA ALA A 302 23.05 3.29 12.57
C ALA A 302 23.16 4.83 12.65
N GLY A 303 22.39 5.49 13.53
CA GLY A 303 22.38 6.93 13.70
C GLY A 303 21.43 7.69 12.76
N GLY A 304 20.67 6.99 11.92
CA GLY A 304 19.63 7.54 11.06
C GLY A 304 18.35 7.86 11.84
N MET A 305 17.28 8.18 11.14
CA MET A 305 15.98 8.48 11.75
C MET A 305 14.86 7.69 11.09
N THR A 306 13.77 7.48 11.83
CA THR A 306 12.57 6.84 11.30
C THR A 306 11.34 7.68 11.57
N ILE A 307 10.55 7.92 10.51
CA ILE A 307 9.27 8.63 10.52
C ILE A 307 8.16 7.59 10.35
N VAL A 308 7.15 7.65 11.20
CA VAL A 308 6.08 6.66 11.24
C VAL A 308 4.74 7.37 11.11
N GLN A 309 3.89 6.90 10.22
CA GLN A 309 2.52 7.41 10.10
C GLN A 309 1.75 7.16 11.40
N ASP A 310 0.97 8.14 11.86
CA ASP A 310 0.15 8.02 13.06
C ASP A 310 -1.06 7.08 12.90
N GLU A 311 -1.70 6.74 13.99
CA GLU A 311 -2.88 5.87 14.00
C GLU A 311 -4.09 6.56 13.36
N GLY A 312 -4.22 7.88 13.55
CA GLY A 312 -5.38 8.65 13.12
C GLY A 312 -5.53 8.73 11.61
N SER A 313 -4.42 8.85 10.88
CA SER A 313 -4.41 8.93 9.41
C SER A 313 -4.12 7.58 8.72
N SER A 314 -3.76 6.53 9.46
CA SER A 314 -3.49 5.20 8.89
C SER A 314 -4.79 4.46 8.58
N VAL A 315 -4.90 3.92 7.36
CA VAL A 315 -5.95 2.93 7.03
C VAL A 315 -5.79 1.70 7.91
N VAL A 316 -4.55 1.19 8.05
CA VAL A 316 -4.20 0.10 8.96
C VAL A 316 -2.93 0.46 9.73
N TRP A 317 -3.04 0.62 11.03
CA TRP A 317 -1.89 0.96 11.90
C TRP A 317 -1.14 -0.29 12.40
N GLY A 318 -0.89 -1.25 11.49
CA GLY A 318 -0.17 -2.49 11.78
C GLY A 318 1.34 -2.31 11.74
N MET A 319 1.90 -2.04 10.55
CA MET A 319 3.33 -1.76 10.33
C MET A 319 3.78 -0.53 11.12
N PRO A 320 3.08 0.62 11.07
CA PRO A 320 3.42 1.79 11.88
C PRO A 320 3.43 1.47 13.37
N GLY A 321 2.35 0.88 13.90
CA GLY A 321 2.23 0.53 15.30
C GLY A 321 3.27 -0.49 15.77
N ALA A 322 3.66 -1.44 14.91
CA ALA A 322 4.75 -2.36 15.20
C ALA A 322 6.08 -1.62 15.35
N THR A 323 6.36 -0.67 14.46
CA THR A 323 7.57 0.15 14.51
C THR A 323 7.62 1.00 15.79
N VAL A 324 6.52 1.64 16.16
CA VAL A 324 6.41 2.39 17.44
C VAL A 324 6.71 1.49 18.64
N ARG A 325 6.15 0.27 18.68
CA ARG A 325 6.39 -0.67 19.79
C ARG A 325 7.84 -1.13 19.93
N THR A 326 8.65 -1.08 18.85
CA THR A 326 10.09 -1.39 18.95
C THR A 326 10.92 -0.23 19.50
N GLY A 327 10.32 0.94 19.72
CA GLY A 327 11.03 2.16 20.10
C GLY A 327 11.88 2.74 18.96
N ALA A 328 11.64 2.31 17.71
CA ALA A 328 12.41 2.78 16.54
C ALA A 328 11.80 4.01 15.86
N ALA A 329 10.60 4.45 16.26
CA ALA A 329 9.97 5.65 15.70
C ALA A 329 10.65 6.91 16.27
N SER A 330 11.42 7.62 15.45
CA SER A 330 11.98 8.93 15.82
C SER A 330 10.89 10.00 15.82
N HIS A 331 9.95 9.92 14.89
CA HIS A 331 8.79 10.79 14.78
C HIS A 331 7.55 9.99 14.42
N VAL A 332 6.42 10.30 15.06
CA VAL A 332 5.10 9.81 14.67
C VAL A 332 4.30 11.02 14.19
N ALA A 333 3.78 10.95 12.96
CA ALA A 333 3.19 12.11 12.30
C ALA A 333 1.98 11.74 11.44
N PRO A 334 0.97 12.64 11.32
CA PRO A 334 -0.11 12.49 10.36
C PRO A 334 0.40 12.39 8.92
N LEU A 335 -0.31 11.64 8.06
CA LEU A 335 0.09 11.40 6.68
C LEU A 335 0.44 12.68 5.92
N GLU A 336 -0.36 13.72 6.08
CA GLU A 336 -0.22 15.01 5.39
C GLU A 336 1.08 15.74 5.75
N THR A 337 1.68 15.40 6.88
CA THR A 337 2.92 16.04 7.36
C THR A 337 4.17 15.20 7.14
N ILE A 338 4.04 13.93 6.75
CA ILE A 338 5.17 13.00 6.52
C ILE A 338 6.18 13.60 5.53
N ALA A 339 5.73 14.17 4.41
CA ALA A 339 6.63 14.82 3.44
C ALA A 339 7.43 15.98 4.07
N THR A 340 6.83 16.74 4.96
CA THR A 340 7.49 17.82 5.69
C THR A 340 8.54 17.27 6.66
N GLU A 341 8.24 16.18 7.37
CA GLU A 341 9.19 15.54 8.28
C GLU A 341 10.37 14.92 7.49
N ILE A 342 10.12 14.31 6.32
CA ILE A 342 11.19 13.84 5.44
C ILE A 342 12.09 15.01 5.02
N ARG A 343 11.52 16.12 4.53
CA ARG A 343 12.31 17.33 4.15
C ARG A 343 13.12 17.89 5.31
N ARG A 344 12.57 17.87 6.53
CA ARG A 344 13.28 18.29 7.75
C ARG A 344 14.48 17.38 8.03
N GLY A 345 14.28 16.05 7.97
CA GLY A 345 15.34 15.07 8.13
C GLY A 345 16.45 15.21 7.08
N LEU A 346 16.09 15.45 5.80
CA LEU A 346 17.04 15.66 4.71
C LEU A 346 17.91 16.92 4.92
N ARG A 347 17.38 17.98 5.53
CA ARG A 347 18.14 19.20 5.88
C ARG A 347 19.04 19.05 7.09
N GLY A 348 19.03 17.92 7.79
CA GLY A 348 19.88 17.65 8.94
C GLY A 348 19.47 18.35 10.23
N VAL A 349 18.25 18.87 10.33
CA VAL A 349 17.71 19.44 11.56
C VAL A 349 17.35 18.29 12.51
N ARG A 350 18.22 17.97 13.48
CA ARG A 350 17.84 17.12 14.61
C ARG A 350 16.86 17.91 15.48
N VAL A 351 15.64 17.43 15.60
CA VAL A 351 14.74 17.92 16.64
C VAL A 351 15.23 17.30 17.95
N HIS A 352 15.89 18.09 18.77
CA HIS A 352 16.04 17.78 20.19
C HIS A 352 14.75 18.23 20.89
N GLU A 353 13.99 17.30 21.40
CA GLU A 353 13.17 17.50 22.57
C GLU A 353 13.79 16.79 23.76
#